data_abdb6efa2a92fd5138d6cb72cc80bb5a
#
_entry.id   abdb6efa2a92fd5138d6cb72cc80bb5a
#
_cell.length_a   1.000
_cell.length_b   1.000
_cell.length_c   1.000
_cell.angle_alpha   90.00
_cell.angle_beta   90.00
_cell.angle_gamma   90.00
#
_symmetry.space_group_name_H-M   'P 1'
#
loop_
_entity.id
_entity.type
_entity.pdbx_description
1 polymer ?
#
loop_
_entity_poly.entity_id
_entity_poly.type
_entity_poly.pdbx_seq_one_letter_code
_entity_poly.pdbx_strand_id
1 'polypeptide(L)'
;TNNSRFGFVFAKRGIVPDGCASWFLPKIVGIQNALELCYSGEIIDAQKASKIGLVNYLVDEDKLLNKAIEISNLFFDSSAPVSVAMTRHMLWSLSADDSPENAHIIESKLIDSRGASDDAKEGVMSFLEKRQPDFKNKISSDLPKDFPWRKSKFDKK
;
A
#
# COMPACT_ATOMS: atom_id res chain seq x y z
N THR A 1 10.07 8.34 -13.26
CA THR A 1 10.11 8.84 -14.65
C THR A 1 10.83 7.84 -15.56
N ASN A 2 10.75 8.04 -16.88
CA ASN A 2 11.43 7.20 -17.87
C ASN A 2 12.96 7.18 -17.71
N ASN A 3 13.54 8.22 -17.10
CA ASN A 3 14.97 8.34 -16.85
C ASN A 3 15.42 7.74 -15.50
N SER A 4 14.49 7.23 -14.70
CA SER A 4 14.81 6.65 -13.39
C SER A 4 15.62 5.36 -13.52
N ARG A 5 16.50 5.13 -12.55
CA ARG A 5 17.33 3.92 -12.46
C ARG A 5 17.21 3.33 -11.05
N PHE A 6 17.26 2.02 -10.97
CA PHE A 6 17.09 1.27 -9.72
C PHE A 6 18.23 0.27 -9.56
N GLY A 7 18.72 0.11 -8.33
CA GLY A 7 19.78 -0.85 -8.07
C GLY A 7 19.73 -1.42 -6.64
N PHE A 8 19.85 -2.73 -6.55
CA PHE A 8 19.95 -3.49 -5.30
C PHE A 8 21.38 -4.01 -5.14
N VAL A 9 22.34 -3.09 -5.07
CA VAL A 9 23.79 -3.34 -5.22
C VAL A 9 24.48 -3.96 -3.99
N PHE A 10 23.72 -4.45 -3.04
CA PHE A 10 24.22 -4.93 -1.74
C PHE A 10 25.30 -5.99 -1.87
N ALA A 11 25.05 -7.07 -2.60
CA ALA A 11 25.99 -8.15 -2.78
C ALA A 11 27.31 -7.70 -3.47
N LYS A 12 27.23 -6.78 -4.43
CA LYS A 12 28.43 -6.16 -5.04
C LYS A 12 29.27 -5.35 -4.05
N ARG A 13 28.71 -4.97 -2.91
CA ARG A 13 29.40 -4.23 -1.84
C ARG A 13 29.79 -5.14 -0.67
N GLY A 14 29.55 -6.45 -0.79
CA GLY A 14 29.85 -7.42 0.28
C GLY A 14 28.91 -7.30 1.50
N ILE A 15 27.72 -6.71 1.31
CA ILE A 15 26.71 -6.56 2.36
C ILE A 15 25.39 -7.23 1.95
N VAL A 16 24.48 -7.38 2.89
CA VAL A 16 23.14 -7.94 2.70
C VAL A 16 22.11 -6.84 2.46
N PRO A 17 20.93 -7.18 1.90
CA PRO A 17 19.82 -6.23 1.75
C PRO A 17 19.46 -5.52 3.06
N ASP A 18 19.25 -4.20 2.96
CA ASP A 18 18.90 -3.30 4.06
C ASP A 18 17.57 -2.59 3.77
N GLY A 19 17.08 -1.77 4.71
CA GLY A 19 15.83 -1.03 4.57
C GLY A 19 14.61 -1.94 4.38
N CYS A 20 14.64 -3.14 4.97
CA CYS A 20 13.60 -4.16 4.81
C CYS A 20 13.40 -4.63 3.35
N ALA A 21 14.37 -4.42 2.47
CA ALA A 21 14.28 -4.85 1.08
C ALA A 21 14.07 -6.37 0.96
N SER A 22 14.66 -7.17 1.86
CA SER A 22 14.46 -8.63 1.90
C SER A 22 12.99 -9.04 2.17
N TRP A 23 12.19 -8.16 2.75
CA TRP A 23 10.78 -8.40 3.03
C TRP A 23 9.86 -7.79 1.97
N PHE A 24 10.11 -6.54 1.56
CA PHE A 24 9.25 -5.84 0.62
C PHE A 24 9.47 -6.28 -0.83
N LEU A 25 10.74 -6.41 -1.26
CA LEU A 25 11.06 -6.64 -2.65
C LEU A 25 10.41 -7.91 -3.21
N PRO A 26 10.53 -9.11 -2.58
CA PRO A 26 9.91 -10.32 -3.11
C PRO A 26 8.38 -10.26 -3.14
N LYS A 27 7.74 -9.45 -2.29
CA LYS A 27 6.29 -9.24 -2.31
C LYS A 27 5.83 -8.35 -3.46
N ILE A 28 6.69 -7.48 -3.94
CA ILE A 28 6.40 -6.54 -5.02
C ILE A 28 6.70 -7.17 -6.38
N VAL A 29 7.90 -7.76 -6.54
CA VAL A 29 8.37 -8.25 -7.85
C VAL A 29 8.42 -9.78 -7.97
N GLY A 30 8.02 -10.50 -6.92
CA GLY A 30 8.18 -11.94 -6.81
C GLY A 30 9.61 -12.35 -6.45
N ILE A 31 9.75 -13.58 -5.88
CA ILE A 31 11.03 -14.06 -5.34
C ILE A 31 12.11 -14.20 -6.43
N GLN A 32 11.75 -14.61 -7.63
CA GLN A 32 12.71 -14.81 -8.72
C GLN A 32 13.38 -13.51 -9.14
N ASN A 33 12.59 -12.47 -9.41
CA ASN A 33 13.12 -11.13 -9.75
C ASN A 33 13.89 -10.52 -8.58
N ALA A 34 13.42 -10.71 -7.35
CA ALA A 34 14.11 -10.20 -6.15
C ALA A 34 15.50 -10.83 -6.01
N LEU A 35 15.64 -12.14 -6.21
CA LEU A 35 16.93 -12.85 -6.18
C LEU A 35 17.84 -12.36 -7.30
N GLU A 36 17.34 -12.26 -8.54
CA GLU A 36 18.12 -11.76 -9.68
C GLU A 36 18.68 -10.36 -9.40
N LEU A 37 17.83 -9.43 -8.94
CA LEU A 37 18.23 -8.06 -8.62
C LEU A 37 19.27 -7.99 -7.49
N CYS A 38 19.05 -8.74 -6.40
CA CYS A 38 19.93 -8.69 -5.24
C CYS A 38 21.27 -9.40 -5.48
N TYR A 39 21.29 -10.50 -6.24
CA TYR A 39 22.51 -11.25 -6.52
C TYR A 39 23.37 -10.56 -7.59
N SER A 40 22.74 -10.13 -8.68
CA SER A 40 23.46 -9.44 -9.75
C SER A 40 23.93 -8.05 -9.32
N GLY A 41 23.16 -7.36 -8.47
CA GLY A 41 23.39 -5.95 -8.15
C GLY A 41 23.44 -5.08 -9.41
N GLU A 42 22.70 -5.45 -10.46
CA GLU A 42 22.61 -4.69 -11.71
C GLU A 42 21.79 -3.42 -11.49
N ILE A 43 22.18 -2.35 -12.17
CA ILE A 43 21.37 -1.14 -12.26
C ILE A 43 20.42 -1.31 -13.43
N ILE A 44 19.13 -1.39 -13.15
CA ILE A 44 18.09 -1.52 -14.15
C ILE A 44 17.47 -0.16 -14.48
N ASP A 45 16.98 -0.02 -15.71
CA ASP A 45 16.23 1.15 -16.16
C ASP A 45 14.76 1.10 -15.71
N ALA A 46 14.05 2.17 -15.99
CA ALA A 46 12.65 2.33 -15.64
C ALA A 46 11.73 1.33 -16.38
N GLN A 47 12.07 0.96 -17.61
CA GLN A 47 11.31 0.03 -18.43
C GLN A 47 11.40 -1.39 -17.86
N LYS A 48 12.62 -1.86 -17.51
CA LYS A 48 12.80 -3.15 -16.83
C LYS A 48 12.10 -3.15 -15.47
N ALA A 49 12.21 -2.05 -14.71
CA ALA A 49 11.54 -1.90 -13.41
C ALA A 49 10.00 -1.99 -13.52
N SER A 50 9.42 -1.38 -14.55
CA SER A 50 7.98 -1.48 -14.83
C SER A 50 7.58 -2.89 -15.25
N LYS A 51 8.36 -3.52 -16.15
CA LYS A 51 8.08 -4.86 -16.64
C LYS A 51 8.02 -5.92 -15.56
N ILE A 52 8.84 -5.79 -14.52
CA ILE A 52 8.87 -6.72 -13.38
C ILE A 52 7.93 -6.31 -12.23
N GLY A 53 7.17 -5.24 -12.39
CA GLY A 53 6.22 -4.76 -11.38
C GLY A 53 6.83 -3.95 -10.23
N LEU A 54 8.10 -3.53 -10.34
CA LEU A 54 8.76 -2.70 -9.31
C LEU A 54 8.16 -1.29 -9.27
N VAL A 55 7.72 -0.77 -10.41
CA VAL A 55 7.02 0.51 -10.53
C VAL A 55 5.72 0.33 -11.32
N ASN A 56 4.66 1.02 -10.89
CA ASN A 56 3.34 0.89 -11.48
C ASN A 56 3.14 1.77 -12.72
N TYR A 57 3.76 2.93 -12.75
CA TYR A 57 3.56 3.94 -13.79
C TYR A 57 4.90 4.50 -14.25
N LEU A 58 5.03 4.67 -15.56
CA LEU A 58 6.13 5.41 -16.18
C LEU A 58 5.57 6.63 -16.91
N VAL A 59 6.15 7.77 -16.65
CA VAL A 59 5.77 9.05 -17.24
C VAL A 59 7.00 9.87 -17.59
N ASP A 60 6.83 10.85 -18.45
CA ASP A 60 7.84 11.87 -18.70
C ASP A 60 8.06 12.74 -17.45
N GLU A 61 9.22 13.35 -17.36
CA GLU A 61 9.67 14.06 -16.15
C GLU A 61 8.76 15.24 -15.81
N ASP A 62 8.31 15.96 -16.81
CA ASP A 62 7.38 17.10 -16.70
C ASP A 62 5.97 16.68 -16.27
N LYS A 63 5.59 15.42 -16.42
CA LYS A 63 4.27 14.87 -16.07
C LYS A 63 4.24 14.17 -14.70
N LEU A 64 5.38 13.99 -14.04
CA LEU A 64 5.47 13.19 -12.81
C LEU A 64 4.52 13.67 -11.73
N LEU A 65 4.55 14.96 -11.41
CA LEU A 65 3.73 15.53 -10.34
C LEU A 65 2.24 15.47 -10.68
N ASN A 66 1.88 15.80 -11.92
CA ASN A 66 0.48 15.74 -12.36
C ASN A 66 -0.07 14.31 -12.29
N LYS A 67 0.72 13.31 -12.68
CA LYS A 67 0.33 11.90 -12.57
C LYS A 67 0.21 11.44 -11.11
N ALA A 68 1.10 11.88 -10.25
CA ALA A 68 1.00 11.59 -8.82
C ALA A 68 -0.26 12.18 -8.18
N ILE A 69 -0.62 13.42 -8.53
CA ILE A 69 -1.85 14.08 -8.08
C ILE A 69 -3.08 13.34 -8.63
N GLU A 70 -3.10 13.00 -9.92
CA GLU A 70 -4.18 12.23 -10.55
C GLU A 70 -4.45 10.93 -9.78
N ILE A 71 -3.39 10.14 -9.50
CA ILE A 71 -3.51 8.88 -8.76
C ILE A 71 -3.97 9.13 -7.32
N SER A 72 -3.45 10.18 -6.68
CA SER A 72 -3.84 10.57 -5.32
C SER A 72 -5.35 10.88 -5.26
N ASN A 73 -5.87 11.62 -6.23
CA ASN A 73 -7.28 11.99 -6.28
C ASN A 73 -8.21 10.77 -6.41
N LEU A 74 -7.78 9.68 -7.08
CA LEU A 74 -8.54 8.43 -7.10
C LEU A 74 -8.80 7.87 -5.70
N PHE A 75 -7.92 8.15 -4.74
CA PHE A 75 -8.04 7.66 -3.37
C PHE A 75 -8.76 8.65 -2.44
N PHE A 76 -8.74 9.94 -2.75
CA PHE A 76 -9.26 10.99 -1.87
C PHE A 76 -10.62 11.55 -2.31
N ASP A 77 -10.89 11.59 -3.61
CA ASP A 77 -12.10 12.25 -4.11
C ASP A 77 -13.37 11.39 -3.93
N SER A 78 -13.22 10.06 -3.86
CA SER A 78 -14.38 9.15 -3.83
C SER A 78 -14.23 7.99 -2.83
N SER A 79 -13.24 8.02 -1.94
CA SER A 79 -13.02 6.96 -0.97
C SER A 79 -12.96 7.51 0.46
N ALA A 80 -13.60 6.82 1.40
CA ALA A 80 -13.60 7.17 2.80
C ALA A 80 -12.19 7.11 3.41
N PRO A 81 -11.64 8.22 3.95
CA PRO A 81 -10.25 8.29 4.40
C PRO A 81 -9.87 7.24 5.44
N VAL A 82 -10.77 6.99 6.39
CA VAL A 82 -10.56 5.97 7.44
C VAL A 82 -10.49 4.58 6.83
N SER A 83 -11.35 4.26 5.87
CA SER A 83 -11.34 2.98 5.17
C SER A 83 -10.07 2.77 4.35
N VAL A 84 -9.57 3.80 3.67
CA VAL A 84 -8.29 3.75 2.93
C VAL A 84 -7.12 3.46 3.87
N ALA A 85 -7.04 4.17 5.01
CA ALA A 85 -5.98 3.96 6.00
C ALA A 85 -6.01 2.54 6.58
N MET A 86 -7.19 2.03 6.91
CA MET A 86 -7.39 0.67 7.43
C MET A 86 -7.05 -0.38 6.37
N THR A 87 -7.51 -0.22 5.14
CA THR A 87 -7.20 -1.13 4.02
C THR A 87 -5.69 -1.23 3.79
N ARG A 88 -4.98 -0.10 3.76
CA ARG A 88 -3.52 -0.12 3.64
C ARG A 88 -2.86 -0.94 4.75
N HIS A 89 -3.29 -0.73 5.99
CA HIS A 89 -2.75 -1.48 7.12
C HIS A 89 -3.07 -2.98 7.03
N MET A 90 -4.30 -3.33 6.66
CA MET A 90 -4.73 -4.72 6.47
C MET A 90 -3.87 -5.43 5.43
N LEU A 91 -3.75 -4.87 4.24
CA LEU A 91 -3.02 -5.49 3.14
C LEU A 91 -1.55 -5.76 3.50
N TRP A 92 -0.86 -4.81 4.16
CA TRP A 92 0.53 -5.02 4.57
C TRP A 92 0.68 -5.95 5.77
N SER A 93 -0.16 -5.84 6.79
CA SER A 93 -0.03 -6.66 8.00
C SER A 93 -0.46 -8.11 7.78
N LEU A 94 -1.56 -8.33 7.03
CA LEU A 94 -2.08 -9.66 6.78
C LEU A 94 -1.31 -10.41 5.70
N SER A 95 -0.61 -9.71 4.82
CA SER A 95 0.27 -10.36 3.83
C SER A 95 1.42 -11.17 4.44
N ALA A 96 1.63 -11.06 5.75
CA ALA A 96 2.62 -11.83 6.51
C ALA A 96 1.99 -12.96 7.35
N ASP A 97 0.67 -13.15 7.27
CA ASP A 97 -0.01 -14.25 7.95
C ASP A 97 -0.01 -15.52 7.10
N ASP A 98 0.13 -16.64 7.78
CA ASP A 98 0.14 -17.97 7.15
C ASP A 98 -1.27 -18.53 6.94
N SER A 99 -2.31 -17.84 7.47
CA SER A 99 -3.67 -18.35 7.51
C SER A 99 -4.68 -17.27 7.10
N PRO A 100 -5.56 -17.55 6.12
CA PRO A 100 -6.65 -16.68 5.74
C PRO A 100 -7.72 -16.53 6.84
N GLU A 101 -7.79 -17.46 7.81
CA GLU A 101 -8.73 -17.40 8.92
C GLU A 101 -8.45 -16.19 9.82
N ASN A 102 -7.18 -15.85 10.05
CA ASN A 102 -6.82 -14.63 10.77
C ASN A 102 -7.29 -13.36 10.03
N ALA A 103 -7.14 -13.35 8.72
CA ALA A 103 -7.66 -12.26 7.89
C ALA A 103 -9.17 -12.14 8.05
N HIS A 104 -9.90 -13.26 7.93
CA HIS A 104 -11.35 -13.28 8.07
C HIS A 104 -11.83 -12.77 9.44
N ILE A 105 -11.17 -13.16 10.53
CA ILE A 105 -11.52 -12.69 11.88
C ILE A 105 -11.34 -11.18 12.01
N ILE A 106 -10.24 -10.65 11.47
CA ILE A 106 -9.94 -9.21 11.52
C ILE A 106 -10.93 -8.45 10.62
N GLU A 107 -11.13 -8.91 9.39
CA GLU A 107 -12.06 -8.31 8.43
C GLU A 107 -13.48 -8.25 8.99
N SER A 108 -13.96 -9.33 9.61
CA SER A 108 -15.31 -9.38 10.21
C SER A 108 -15.51 -8.31 11.29
N LYS A 109 -14.50 -8.09 12.15
CA LYS A 109 -14.56 -7.03 13.18
C LYS A 109 -14.54 -5.64 12.57
N LEU A 110 -13.73 -5.45 11.52
CA LEU A 110 -13.57 -4.14 10.92
C LEU A 110 -14.75 -3.77 10.02
N ILE A 111 -15.33 -4.73 9.30
CA ILE A 111 -16.53 -4.49 8.49
C ILE A 111 -17.74 -4.17 9.37
N ASP A 112 -17.88 -4.83 10.53
CA ASP A 112 -18.92 -4.51 11.51
C ASP A 112 -18.77 -3.08 12.03
N SER A 113 -17.56 -2.74 12.50
CA SER A 113 -17.26 -1.39 13.00
C SER A 113 -17.45 -0.31 11.93
N ARG A 114 -16.99 -0.54 10.70
CA ARG A 114 -17.11 0.45 9.62
C ARG A 114 -18.51 0.49 9.03
N GLY A 115 -19.20 -0.64 8.96
CA GLY A 115 -20.60 -0.72 8.50
C GLY A 115 -21.55 0.13 9.34
N ALA A 116 -21.27 0.30 10.62
CA ALA A 116 -22.03 1.17 11.53
C ALA A 116 -21.64 2.67 11.42
N SER A 117 -20.63 3.04 10.63
CA SER A 117 -20.14 4.42 10.54
C SER A 117 -21.00 5.31 9.62
N ASP A 118 -20.93 6.62 9.85
CA ASP A 118 -21.57 7.60 8.97
C ASP A 118 -21.01 7.57 7.55
N ASP A 119 -19.72 7.29 7.38
CA ASP A 119 -19.11 7.14 6.07
C ASP A 119 -19.66 5.94 5.30
N ALA A 120 -19.93 4.80 5.95
CA ALA A 120 -20.55 3.66 5.28
C ALA A 120 -21.98 4.00 4.82
N LYS A 121 -22.74 4.71 5.63
CA LYS A 121 -24.08 5.21 5.28
C LYS A 121 -24.02 6.19 4.10
N GLU A 122 -23.10 7.16 4.16
CA GLU A 122 -22.87 8.11 3.08
C GLU A 122 -22.46 7.40 1.76
N GLY A 123 -21.57 6.43 1.85
CA GLY A 123 -21.14 5.66 0.68
C GLY A 123 -22.29 4.92 -0.01
N VAL A 124 -23.22 4.33 0.76
CA VAL A 124 -24.44 3.69 0.22
C VAL A 124 -25.39 4.73 -0.37
N MET A 125 -25.64 5.81 0.36
CA MET A 125 -26.62 6.83 -0.08
C MET A 125 -26.15 7.57 -1.32
N SER A 126 -24.89 7.98 -1.36
CA SER A 126 -24.33 8.67 -2.53
C SER A 126 -24.37 7.78 -3.79
N PHE A 127 -24.12 6.47 -3.64
CA PHE A 127 -24.22 5.51 -4.73
C PHE A 127 -25.66 5.40 -5.26
N LEU A 128 -26.66 5.28 -4.37
CA LEU A 128 -28.07 5.19 -4.77
C LEU A 128 -28.56 6.49 -5.44
N GLU A 129 -28.11 7.62 -4.93
CA GLU A 129 -28.45 8.95 -5.43
C GLU A 129 -27.62 9.39 -6.65
N LYS A 130 -26.64 8.59 -7.08
CA LYS A 130 -25.73 8.86 -8.19
C LYS A 130 -25.00 10.21 -8.07
N ARG A 131 -24.58 10.55 -6.87
CA ARG A 131 -23.79 11.76 -6.56
C ARG A 131 -22.42 11.41 -6.00
N GLN A 132 -21.54 12.38 -5.94
CA GLN A 132 -20.27 12.24 -5.24
C GLN A 132 -20.49 12.07 -3.73
N PRO A 133 -19.75 11.19 -3.06
CA PRO A 133 -19.79 11.04 -1.61
C PRO A 133 -19.14 12.23 -0.91
N ASP A 134 -19.60 12.52 0.29
CA ASP A 134 -19.03 13.55 1.19
C ASP A 134 -18.67 12.92 2.53
N PHE A 135 -17.56 12.19 2.56
CA PHE A 135 -17.08 11.49 3.74
C PHE A 135 -16.58 12.45 4.83
N LYS A 136 -17.07 12.30 6.04
CA LYS A 136 -16.80 13.20 7.18
C LYS A 136 -15.84 12.63 8.19
N ASN A 137 -15.66 11.30 8.25
CA ASN A 137 -14.76 10.69 9.20
C ASN A 137 -13.31 11.05 8.92
N LYS A 138 -12.54 11.27 9.99
CA LYS A 138 -11.13 11.67 9.93
C LYS A 138 -10.23 10.57 10.50
N ILE A 139 -9.09 10.34 9.89
CA ILE A 139 -8.09 9.39 10.38
C ILE A 139 -7.63 9.74 11.81
N SER A 140 -7.56 11.04 12.13
CA SER A 140 -7.10 11.52 13.45
C SER A 140 -8.06 11.24 14.61
N SER A 141 -9.35 11.01 14.36
CA SER A 141 -10.39 10.88 15.41
C SER A 141 -11.26 9.64 15.29
N ASP A 142 -11.42 9.09 14.07
CA ASP A 142 -12.46 8.11 13.79
C ASP A 142 -11.93 6.72 13.43
N LEU A 143 -10.64 6.48 13.69
CA LEU A 143 -10.10 5.12 13.66
C LEU A 143 -10.69 4.28 14.79
N PRO A 144 -11.02 2.99 14.57
CA PRO A 144 -11.47 2.10 15.63
C PRO A 144 -10.47 2.04 16.79
N LYS A 145 -10.97 1.91 18.03
CA LYS A 145 -10.13 1.87 19.25
C LYS A 145 -9.07 0.78 19.24
N ASP A 146 -9.35 -0.33 18.56
CA ASP A 146 -8.44 -1.47 18.43
C ASP A 146 -7.47 -1.33 17.27
N PHE A 147 -7.46 -0.21 16.57
CA PHE A 147 -6.51 0.07 15.51
C PHE A 147 -5.22 0.72 16.05
N PRO A 148 -4.04 0.29 15.62
CA PRO A 148 -3.77 -0.90 14.79
C PRO A 148 -3.91 -2.19 15.63
N TRP A 149 -4.61 -3.21 15.10
CA TRP A 149 -4.78 -4.51 15.78
C TRP A 149 -3.48 -5.32 15.93
N ARG A 150 -2.43 -4.95 15.21
CA ARG A 150 -1.05 -5.40 15.41
C ARG A 150 -0.21 -4.22 15.87
N LYS A 151 0.23 -4.27 17.12
CA LYS A 151 1.21 -3.31 17.63
C LYS A 151 2.59 -3.71 17.15
N SER A 152 3.40 -2.74 16.77
CA SER A 152 4.82 -2.95 16.49
C SER A 152 5.54 -3.49 17.73
N LYS A 153 6.46 -4.43 17.52
CA LYS A 153 7.34 -4.89 18.60
C LYS A 153 8.25 -3.77 19.14
N PHE A 154 8.40 -2.68 18.38
CA PHE A 154 9.19 -1.51 18.74
C PHE A 154 8.39 -0.49 19.57
N ASP A 155 7.06 -0.62 19.68
CA ASP A 155 6.22 0.25 20.50
C ASP A 155 6.29 -0.07 22.01
N LYS A 156 7.13 -1.01 22.40
CA LYS A 156 7.43 -1.34 23.81
C LYS A 156 8.64 -0.53 24.30
N LYS A 157 8.50 0.77 24.40
CA LYS A 157 9.38 1.61 25.23
C LYS A 157 8.54 2.62 25.99
#